data_7eec658294ade13f66a85da04265a1e5
#
_entry.id   7eec658294ade13f66a85da04265a1e5
#
_cell.length_a   1.000
_cell.length_b   1.000
_cell.length_c   1.000
_cell.angle_alpha   90.00
_cell.angle_beta   90.00
_cell.angle_gamma   90.00
#
_symmetry.space_group_name_H-M   'P 1'
#
loop_
_entity.id
_entity.type
_entity.pdbx_description
1 polymer ?
#
loop_
_entity_poly.entity_id
_entity_poly.type
_entity_poly.pdbx_seq_one_letter_code
_entity_poly.pdbx_strand_id
1 'polypeptide(L)'
;GRVAGATVNDVLVGAVSAAISHYLADRGYDPADLSTMVPVNVRGLGQPLPRELGNKFALVMLPLPTSRLAPLQRLAEAKRRMDSIKHSPEAVLTFGLLTAIGRANTAVAKQLIDFFAAKAIGVTTNVAGPMAGRHLAGTRLTGILGWVPGSGAQTLGVCIISYDGVVRVGFKADASAVPDADKLVHAFDDEMDT
;
A
#
# COMPACT_ATOMS: atom_id res chain seq x y z
N GLY A 1 18.46 -2.35 -1.46
CA GLY A 1 18.03 -1.56 -0.28
C GLY A 1 19.22 -1.09 0.57
N ARG A 2 20.04 -2.00 1.10
CA ARG A 2 21.13 -1.64 2.07
C ARG A 2 22.15 -0.63 1.50
N VAL A 3 22.55 -0.79 0.24
CA VAL A 3 23.51 0.10 -0.43
C VAL A 3 22.96 1.53 -0.56
N ALA A 4 21.66 1.67 -0.75
CA ALA A 4 20.98 2.96 -0.88
C ALA A 4 20.41 3.51 0.44
N GLY A 5 20.69 2.85 1.59
CA GLY A 5 20.13 3.22 2.88
C GLY A 5 18.58 3.16 2.93
N ALA A 6 17.99 2.37 2.05
CA ALA A 6 16.55 2.20 1.92
C ALA A 6 16.06 0.94 2.64
N THR A 7 14.85 0.99 3.18
CA THR A 7 14.19 -0.17 3.77
C THR A 7 13.63 -1.09 2.69
N VAL A 8 13.31 -2.34 3.04
CA VAL A 8 12.61 -3.27 2.15
C VAL A 8 11.29 -2.65 1.65
N ASN A 9 10.58 -1.94 2.52
CA ASN A 9 9.34 -1.28 2.14
C ASN A 9 9.54 -0.18 1.08
N ASP A 10 10.63 0.60 1.18
CA ASP A 10 10.92 1.64 0.19
C ASP A 10 11.24 1.03 -1.18
N VAL A 11 11.95 -0.11 -1.20
CA VAL A 11 12.24 -0.88 -2.43
C VAL A 11 10.93 -1.38 -3.06
N LEU A 12 10.06 -2.00 -2.27
CA LEU A 12 8.80 -2.55 -2.76
C LEU A 12 7.85 -1.46 -3.27
N VAL A 13 7.77 -0.32 -2.58
CA VAL A 13 7.01 0.85 -3.05
C VAL A 13 7.60 1.39 -4.36
N GLY A 14 8.91 1.43 -4.48
CA GLY A 14 9.60 1.80 -5.72
C GLY A 14 9.23 0.86 -6.88
N ALA A 15 9.34 -0.46 -6.67
CA ALA A 15 9.02 -1.47 -7.67
C ALA A 15 7.54 -1.46 -8.08
N VAL A 16 6.62 -1.33 -7.13
CA VAL A 16 5.18 -1.15 -7.40
C VAL A 16 4.94 0.09 -8.25
N SER A 17 5.60 1.21 -7.92
CA SER A 17 5.48 2.46 -8.69
C SER A 17 6.01 2.32 -10.11
N ALA A 18 7.10 1.58 -10.30
CA ALA A 18 7.66 1.28 -11.61
C ALA A 18 6.72 0.41 -12.44
N ALA A 19 6.19 -0.67 -11.85
CA ALA A 19 5.24 -1.55 -12.51
C ALA A 19 4.01 -0.78 -13.02
N ILE A 20 3.45 0.10 -12.18
CA ILE A 20 2.34 0.98 -12.58
C ILE A 20 2.77 1.94 -13.71
N SER A 21 3.97 2.53 -13.61
CA SER A 21 4.52 3.42 -14.63
C SER A 21 4.63 2.73 -15.99
N HIS A 22 5.20 1.53 -16.02
CA HIS A 22 5.34 0.72 -17.24
C HIS A 22 3.98 0.33 -17.80
N TYR A 23 3.08 -0.15 -16.95
CA TYR A 23 1.72 -0.50 -17.34
C TYR A 23 0.96 0.65 -18.03
N LEU A 24 1.10 1.87 -17.52
CA LEU A 24 0.48 3.06 -18.11
C LEU A 24 1.15 3.46 -19.42
N ALA A 25 2.49 3.46 -19.45
CA ALA A 25 3.28 3.81 -20.63
C ALA A 25 2.96 2.89 -21.83
N ASP A 26 2.85 1.59 -21.58
CA ASP A 26 2.50 0.59 -22.61
C ASP A 26 1.11 0.82 -23.22
N ARG A 27 0.25 1.57 -22.55
CA ARG A 27 -1.08 1.99 -23.03
C ARG A 27 -1.12 3.39 -23.60
N GLY A 28 0.05 4.01 -23.77
CA GLY A 28 0.18 5.34 -24.33
C GLY A 28 -0.20 6.48 -23.38
N TYR A 29 -0.36 6.18 -22.07
CA TYR A 29 -0.52 7.22 -21.06
C TYR A 29 0.85 7.73 -20.62
N ASP A 30 0.95 9.05 -20.43
CA ASP A 30 2.13 9.62 -19.78
C ASP A 30 2.00 9.44 -18.25
N PRO A 31 2.87 8.62 -17.63
CA PRO A 31 2.73 8.33 -16.21
C PRO A 31 3.01 9.61 -15.39
N ALA A 32 1.97 10.14 -14.78
CA ALA A 32 2.08 11.14 -13.72
C ALA A 32 2.15 10.45 -12.35
N ASP A 33 2.49 11.19 -11.32
CA ASP A 33 2.46 10.66 -9.96
C ASP A 33 1.02 10.37 -9.54
N LEU A 34 0.77 9.11 -9.21
CA LEU A 34 -0.51 8.63 -8.69
C LEU A 34 -0.46 8.57 -7.16
N SER A 35 -1.59 8.73 -6.53
CA SER A 35 -1.68 8.61 -5.07
C SER A 35 -2.36 7.30 -4.65
N THR A 36 -1.85 6.71 -3.58
CA THR A 36 -2.47 5.58 -2.88
C THR A 36 -2.71 5.94 -1.42
N MET A 37 -3.64 5.28 -0.76
CA MET A 37 -3.82 5.37 0.68
C MET A 37 -3.01 4.29 1.39
N VAL A 38 -2.27 4.69 2.43
CA VAL A 38 -1.48 3.77 3.26
C VAL A 38 -2.07 3.75 4.66
N PRO A 39 -2.46 2.58 5.18
CA PRO A 39 -2.88 2.45 6.57
C PRO A 39 -1.67 2.54 7.50
N VAL A 40 -1.71 3.48 8.42
CA VAL A 40 -0.66 3.71 9.42
C VAL A 40 -1.22 3.39 10.81
N ASN A 41 -0.52 2.53 11.54
CA ASN A 41 -0.89 2.22 12.92
C ASN A 41 -0.68 3.45 13.82
N VAL A 42 -1.74 3.88 14.50
CA VAL A 42 -1.69 5.03 15.44
C VAL A 42 -1.64 4.60 16.91
N ARG A 43 -1.41 3.31 17.18
CA ARG A 43 -1.10 2.86 18.54
C ARG A 43 0.31 3.27 18.92
N GLY A 44 0.51 3.61 20.18
CA GLY A 44 1.86 3.89 20.70
C GLY A 44 2.80 2.70 20.47
N LEU A 45 3.97 2.97 19.93
CA LEU A 45 5.00 1.95 19.73
C LEU A 45 5.42 1.38 21.10
N GLY A 46 5.55 0.05 21.17
CA GLY A 46 5.99 -0.64 22.40
C GLY A 46 4.89 -0.89 23.42
N GLN A 47 3.66 -0.49 23.19
CA GLN A 47 2.55 -0.86 24.07
C GLN A 47 2.08 -2.29 23.78
N PRO A 48 1.82 -3.11 24.81
CA PRO A 48 1.24 -4.42 24.63
C PRO A 48 -0.14 -4.29 23.95
N LEU A 49 -0.50 -5.27 23.12
CA LEU A 49 -1.81 -5.29 22.51
C LEU A 49 -2.90 -5.34 23.60
N PRO A 50 -3.92 -4.48 23.53
CA PRO A 50 -5.01 -4.52 24.47
C PRO A 50 -5.81 -5.82 24.32
N ARG A 51 -6.48 -6.24 25.41
CA ARG A 51 -7.36 -7.43 25.37
C ARG A 51 -8.48 -7.27 24.35
N GLU A 52 -8.99 -6.07 24.17
CA GLU A 52 -9.96 -5.73 23.13
C GLU A 52 -9.22 -5.23 21.89
N LEU A 53 -9.19 -6.07 20.87
CA LEU A 53 -8.63 -5.72 19.58
C LEU A 53 -9.62 -4.83 18.83
N GLY A 54 -9.27 -3.58 18.64
CA GLY A 54 -10.00 -2.63 17.79
C GLY A 54 -9.13 -2.17 16.64
N ASN A 55 -9.74 -1.63 15.60
CA ASN A 55 -9.03 -0.98 14.50
C ASN A 55 -8.55 0.41 14.94
N LYS A 56 -7.23 0.56 15.15
CA LYS A 56 -6.60 1.85 15.45
C LYS A 56 -5.56 2.16 14.38
N PHE A 57 -6.02 2.57 13.24
CA PHE A 57 -5.17 3.01 12.13
C PHE A 57 -5.73 4.29 11.50
N ALA A 58 -4.88 5.05 10.87
CA ALA A 58 -5.24 6.16 10.01
C ALA A 58 -4.91 5.82 8.55
N LEU A 59 -5.59 6.44 7.62
CA LEU A 59 -5.26 6.38 6.21
C LEU A 59 -4.53 7.68 5.83
N VAL A 60 -3.33 7.53 5.29
CA VAL A 60 -2.48 8.65 4.87
C VAL A 60 -2.29 8.56 3.36
N MET A 61 -2.29 9.70 2.68
CA MET A 61 -2.06 9.75 1.25
C MET A 61 -0.57 9.64 0.96
N LEU A 62 -0.20 8.66 0.14
CA LEU A 62 1.15 8.48 -0.38
C LEU A 62 1.14 8.71 -1.89
N PRO A 63 1.74 9.80 -2.37
CA PRO A 63 2.03 9.93 -3.79
C PRO A 63 3.08 8.90 -4.19
N LEU A 64 2.73 8.01 -5.12
CA LEU A 64 3.65 7.03 -5.68
C LEU A 64 4.53 7.70 -6.75
N PRO A 65 5.85 7.46 -6.80
CA PRO A 65 6.72 8.00 -7.85
C PRO A 65 6.54 7.22 -9.16
N THR A 66 5.36 7.35 -9.76
CA THR A 66 4.98 6.69 -11.02
C THR A 66 5.42 7.46 -12.26
N SER A 67 5.89 8.69 -12.12
CA SER A 67 6.54 9.43 -13.23
C SER A 67 7.78 8.72 -13.75
N ARG A 68 8.23 9.09 -14.97
CA ARG A 68 9.40 8.47 -15.63
C ARG A 68 10.70 8.82 -14.89
N LEU A 69 11.14 7.91 -14.02
CA LEU A 69 12.36 8.01 -13.23
C LEU A 69 13.27 6.81 -13.48
N ALA A 70 14.58 7.01 -13.42
CA ALA A 70 15.53 5.90 -13.36
C ALA A 70 15.36 5.11 -12.04
N PRO A 71 15.67 3.80 -11.99
CA PRO A 71 15.39 2.94 -10.81
C PRO A 71 15.91 3.51 -9.50
N LEU A 72 17.16 3.98 -9.44
CA LEU A 72 17.75 4.57 -8.22
C LEU A 72 17.09 5.90 -7.83
N GLN A 73 16.68 6.71 -8.79
CA GLN A 73 15.97 7.96 -8.54
C GLN A 73 14.57 7.66 -7.97
N ARG A 74 13.86 6.66 -8.53
CA ARG A 74 12.57 6.20 -8.05
C ARG A 74 12.67 5.67 -6.63
N LEU A 75 13.68 4.86 -6.32
CA LEU A 75 13.93 4.37 -4.97
C LEU A 75 14.17 5.51 -3.97
N ALA A 76 15.02 6.48 -4.34
CA ALA A 76 15.29 7.65 -3.50
C ALA A 76 14.02 8.48 -3.24
N GLU A 77 13.19 8.65 -4.26
CA GLU A 77 11.93 9.38 -4.16
C GLU A 77 10.89 8.60 -3.33
N ALA A 78 10.77 7.28 -3.53
CA ALA A 78 9.90 6.44 -2.70
C ALA A 78 10.29 6.54 -1.22
N LYS A 79 11.58 6.42 -0.91
CA LYS A 79 12.11 6.58 0.45
C LYS A 79 11.76 7.96 1.02
N ARG A 80 12.03 9.04 0.29
CA ARG A 80 11.75 10.41 0.74
C ARG A 80 10.28 10.60 1.09
N ARG A 81 9.36 10.09 0.24
CA ARG A 81 7.91 10.18 0.45
C ARG A 81 7.47 9.34 1.65
N MET A 82 7.99 8.12 1.79
CA MET A 82 7.70 7.26 2.94
C MET A 82 8.20 7.86 4.26
N ASP A 83 9.39 8.45 4.27
CA ASP A 83 9.94 9.09 5.46
C ASP A 83 9.14 10.35 5.83
N SER A 84 8.64 11.12 4.85
CA SER A 84 7.75 12.25 5.08
C SER A 84 6.47 11.84 5.82
N ILE A 85 5.85 10.72 5.43
CA ILE A 85 4.64 10.19 6.09
C ILE A 85 4.93 9.80 7.55
N LYS A 86 6.06 9.15 7.82
CA LYS A 86 6.41 8.69 9.17
C LYS A 86 6.56 9.85 10.16
N HIS A 87 6.99 11.01 9.67
CA HIS A 87 7.24 12.21 10.48
C HIS A 87 6.09 13.24 10.42
N SER A 88 5.03 12.95 9.68
CA SER A 88 3.88 13.84 9.50
C SER A 88 2.87 13.68 10.63
N PRO A 89 2.26 14.77 11.12
CA PRO A 89 1.09 14.72 12.00
C PRO A 89 -0.19 14.25 11.29
N GLU A 90 -0.12 14.02 9.98
CA GLU A 90 -1.26 13.66 9.13
C GLU A 90 -1.99 12.42 9.65
N ALA A 91 -1.26 11.38 10.10
CA ALA A 91 -1.87 10.17 10.64
C ALA A 91 -2.76 10.44 11.85
N VAL A 92 -2.33 11.33 12.76
CA VAL A 92 -3.12 11.69 13.96
C VAL A 92 -4.35 12.51 13.56
N LEU A 93 -4.18 13.47 12.67
CA LEU A 93 -5.28 14.30 12.17
C LEU A 93 -6.31 13.46 11.41
N THR A 94 -5.86 12.56 10.54
CA THR A 94 -6.75 11.67 9.77
C THR A 94 -7.48 10.69 10.69
N PHE A 95 -6.82 10.17 11.73
CA PHE A 95 -7.49 9.32 12.71
C PHE A 95 -8.60 10.07 13.45
N GLY A 96 -8.35 11.31 13.85
CA GLY A 96 -9.36 12.19 14.45
C GLY A 96 -10.55 12.42 13.51
N LEU A 97 -10.26 12.71 12.24
CA LEU A 97 -11.28 12.89 11.20
C LEU A 97 -12.10 11.62 10.97
N LEU A 98 -11.46 10.46 10.82
CA LEU A 98 -12.16 9.16 10.65
C LEU A 98 -13.05 8.84 11.86
N THR A 99 -12.59 9.17 13.07
CA THR A 99 -13.38 9.00 14.30
C THR A 99 -14.61 9.91 14.29
N ALA A 100 -14.47 11.16 13.84
CA ALA A 100 -15.58 12.09 13.72
C ALA A 100 -16.58 11.64 12.63
N ILE A 101 -16.08 11.17 11.48
CA ILE A 101 -16.90 10.62 10.39
C ILE A 101 -17.71 9.41 10.89
N GLY A 102 -17.08 8.51 11.67
CA GLY A 102 -17.75 7.34 12.22
C GLY A 102 -18.90 7.66 13.22
N ARG A 103 -18.93 8.89 13.73
CA ARG A 103 -20.00 9.41 14.59
C ARG A 103 -21.02 10.27 13.84
N ALA A 104 -20.77 10.55 12.58
CA ALA A 104 -21.64 11.37 11.74
C ALA A 104 -22.83 10.57 11.19
N ASN A 105 -23.78 11.27 10.63
CA ASN A 105 -24.86 10.64 9.86
C ASN A 105 -24.27 9.85 8.68
N THR A 106 -24.86 8.68 8.39
CA THR A 106 -24.39 7.75 7.35
C THR A 106 -24.24 8.42 5.96
N ALA A 107 -25.12 9.35 5.60
CA ALA A 107 -25.06 10.05 4.33
C ALA A 107 -23.82 10.97 4.24
N VAL A 108 -23.54 11.70 5.30
CA VAL A 108 -22.35 12.57 5.41
C VAL A 108 -21.08 11.74 5.44
N ALA A 109 -21.09 10.65 6.21
CA ALA A 109 -19.97 9.71 6.29
C ALA A 109 -19.63 9.13 4.91
N LYS A 110 -20.66 8.69 4.16
CA LYS A 110 -20.49 8.17 2.81
C LYS A 110 -19.88 9.21 1.86
N GLN A 111 -20.38 10.43 1.82
CA GLN A 111 -19.85 11.49 0.95
C GLN A 111 -18.38 11.79 1.23
N LEU A 112 -17.99 11.84 2.51
CA LEU A 112 -16.61 12.09 2.89
C LEU A 112 -15.69 10.91 2.50
N ILE A 113 -16.13 9.67 2.72
CA ILE A 113 -15.40 8.48 2.31
C ILE A 113 -15.22 8.46 0.79
N ASP A 114 -16.29 8.70 0.03
CA ASP A 114 -16.24 8.74 -1.43
C ASP A 114 -15.30 9.84 -1.95
N PHE A 115 -15.31 11.02 -1.31
CA PHE A 115 -14.41 12.14 -1.63
C PHE A 115 -12.92 11.76 -1.43
N PHE A 116 -12.58 11.12 -0.31
CA PHE A 116 -11.21 10.68 -0.06
C PHE A 116 -10.81 9.50 -0.95
N ALA A 117 -11.72 8.56 -1.17
CA ALA A 117 -11.48 7.41 -2.04
C ALA A 117 -11.22 7.83 -3.50
N ALA A 118 -11.89 8.88 -3.98
CA ALA A 118 -11.68 9.41 -5.32
C ALA A 118 -10.31 10.07 -5.55
N LYS A 119 -9.55 10.35 -4.48
CA LYS A 119 -8.21 10.96 -4.57
C LYS A 119 -7.07 9.95 -4.64
N ALA A 120 -7.35 8.67 -4.53
CA ALA A 120 -6.36 7.60 -4.57
C ALA A 120 -6.78 6.50 -5.53
N ILE A 121 -5.81 5.91 -6.20
CA ILE A 121 -6.06 4.74 -7.05
C ILE A 121 -6.51 3.52 -6.23
N GLY A 122 -6.22 3.51 -4.94
CA GLY A 122 -6.59 2.45 -4.01
C GLY A 122 -5.80 2.50 -2.70
N VAL A 123 -5.65 1.34 -2.09
CA VAL A 123 -4.92 1.18 -0.84
C VAL A 123 -3.67 0.34 -1.07
N THR A 124 -2.54 0.80 -0.54
CA THR A 124 -1.30 0.03 -0.46
C THR A 124 -1.01 -0.27 1.00
N THR A 125 -0.99 -1.55 1.37
CA THR A 125 -0.68 -1.97 2.74
C THR A 125 0.55 -2.85 2.80
N ASN A 126 1.32 -2.70 3.88
CA ASN A 126 2.42 -3.61 4.21
C ASN A 126 2.16 -4.21 5.58
N VAL A 127 2.07 -5.54 5.62
CA VAL A 127 1.78 -6.32 6.83
C VAL A 127 2.95 -7.23 7.13
N ALA A 128 3.60 -7.01 8.27
CA ALA A 128 4.57 -7.95 8.79
C ALA A 128 3.84 -9.19 9.32
N GLY A 129 4.03 -10.30 8.62
CA GLY A 129 3.50 -11.60 9.04
C GLY A 129 4.47 -12.37 9.94
N PRO A 130 4.12 -13.61 10.33
CA PRO A 130 4.97 -14.45 11.16
C PRO A 130 6.36 -14.68 10.56
N MET A 131 7.40 -14.46 11.35
CA MET A 131 8.80 -14.67 10.95
C MET A 131 9.19 -16.14 10.90
N ALA A 132 8.44 -17.02 11.56
CA ALA A 132 8.66 -18.47 11.56
C ALA A 132 7.47 -19.18 10.91
N GLY A 133 7.76 -20.29 10.24
CA GLY A 133 6.75 -21.14 9.61
C GLY A 133 5.67 -21.58 10.61
N ARG A 134 4.42 -21.56 10.19
CA ARG A 134 3.24 -21.93 10.98
C ARG A 134 2.60 -23.21 10.43
N HIS A 135 1.84 -23.87 11.27
CA HIS A 135 1.06 -25.05 10.91
C HIS A 135 -0.42 -24.78 11.18
N LEU A 136 -1.26 -25.29 10.31
CA LEU A 136 -2.71 -25.32 10.47
C LEU A 136 -3.18 -26.77 10.43
N ALA A 137 -3.80 -27.24 11.50
CA ALA A 137 -4.25 -28.63 11.66
C ALA A 137 -3.14 -29.66 11.33
N GLY A 138 -1.91 -29.42 11.79
CA GLY A 138 -0.76 -30.28 11.56
C GLY A 138 -0.03 -30.10 10.21
N THR A 139 -0.64 -29.39 9.26
CA THR A 139 -0.04 -29.12 7.94
C THR A 139 0.71 -27.79 7.94
N ARG A 140 1.96 -27.80 7.41
CA ARG A 140 2.76 -26.57 7.30
C ARG A 140 2.16 -25.63 6.27
N LEU A 141 2.00 -24.36 6.66
CA LEU A 141 1.66 -23.28 5.73
C LEU A 141 2.89 -22.94 4.89
N THR A 142 2.76 -22.96 3.58
CA THR A 142 3.84 -22.66 2.62
C THR A 142 3.91 -21.19 2.24
N GLY A 143 2.86 -20.41 2.54
CA GLY A 143 2.81 -18.99 2.23
C GLY A 143 1.51 -18.35 2.70
N ILE A 144 1.53 -17.03 2.74
CA ILE A 144 0.36 -16.19 2.99
C ILE A 144 0.28 -15.19 1.86
N LEU A 145 -0.92 -15.01 1.31
CA LEU A 145 -1.27 -13.97 0.36
C LEU A 145 -2.39 -13.13 0.96
N GLY A 146 -2.41 -11.87 0.63
CA GLY A 146 -3.44 -10.95 1.10
C GLY A 146 -3.87 -9.98 0.02
N TRP A 147 -5.09 -9.49 0.14
CA TRP A 147 -5.63 -8.45 -0.72
C TRP A 147 -6.31 -7.39 0.15
N VAL A 148 -6.22 -6.14 -0.29
CA VAL A 148 -6.90 -5.03 0.38
C VAL A 148 -8.32 -4.86 -0.19
N PRO A 149 -9.30 -4.50 0.65
CA PRO A 149 -10.60 -4.10 0.14
C PRO A 149 -10.46 -2.81 -0.66
N GLY A 150 -11.19 -2.70 -1.76
CA GLY A 150 -11.39 -1.45 -2.50
C GLY A 150 -12.78 -0.89 -2.22
N SER A 151 -12.94 0.40 -2.33
CA SER A 151 -14.22 1.09 -2.20
C SER A 151 -14.35 2.23 -3.20
N GLY A 152 -15.59 2.55 -3.58
CA GLY A 152 -15.85 3.63 -4.54
C GLY A 152 -15.16 3.42 -5.88
N ALA A 153 -14.49 4.46 -6.37
CA ALA A 153 -13.80 4.48 -7.67
C ALA A 153 -12.35 3.96 -7.63
N GLN A 154 -11.96 3.25 -6.57
CA GLN A 154 -10.60 2.71 -6.45
C GLN A 154 -10.38 1.54 -7.41
N THR A 155 -9.36 1.65 -8.24
CA THR A 155 -9.07 0.69 -9.32
C THR A 155 -7.97 -0.31 -8.99
N LEU A 156 -7.06 0.03 -8.06
CA LEU A 156 -5.90 -0.80 -7.76
C LEU A 156 -5.60 -0.85 -6.26
N GLY A 157 -5.56 -2.04 -5.69
CA GLY A 157 -5.08 -2.30 -4.34
C GLY A 157 -3.80 -3.11 -4.34
N VAL A 158 -2.87 -2.78 -3.45
CA VAL A 158 -1.60 -3.50 -3.29
C VAL A 158 -1.46 -3.99 -1.87
N CYS A 159 -1.23 -5.29 -1.69
CA CYS A 159 -0.94 -5.89 -0.40
C CYS A 159 0.45 -6.50 -0.40
N ILE A 160 1.30 -5.98 0.45
CA ILE A 160 2.63 -6.51 0.73
C ILE A 160 2.54 -7.29 2.03
N ILE A 161 2.93 -8.56 2.04
CA ILE A 161 2.91 -9.38 3.24
C ILE A 161 4.16 -10.23 3.34
N SER A 162 4.79 -10.26 4.51
CA SER A 162 5.92 -11.15 4.79
C SER A 162 5.47 -12.39 5.54
N TYR A 163 6.06 -13.53 5.22
CA TYR A 163 5.85 -14.79 5.92
C TYR A 163 7.08 -15.69 5.77
N ASP A 164 7.60 -16.20 6.90
CA ASP A 164 8.72 -17.15 6.94
C ASP A 164 9.93 -16.69 6.10
N GLY A 165 10.28 -15.39 6.22
CA GLY A 165 11.40 -14.78 5.50
C GLY A 165 11.13 -14.41 4.04
N VAL A 166 9.95 -14.72 3.50
CA VAL A 166 9.57 -14.41 2.12
C VAL A 166 8.54 -13.29 2.10
N VAL A 167 8.73 -12.30 1.22
CA VAL A 167 7.77 -11.23 0.96
C VAL A 167 6.96 -11.59 -0.29
N ARG A 168 5.65 -11.39 -0.20
CA ARG A 168 4.73 -11.56 -1.33
C ARG A 168 3.95 -10.27 -1.55
N VAL A 169 3.76 -9.92 -2.81
CA VAL A 169 2.99 -8.76 -3.22
C VAL A 169 1.77 -9.23 -3.99
N GLY A 170 0.59 -8.81 -3.56
CA GLY A 170 -0.67 -9.10 -4.21
C GLY A 170 -1.27 -7.83 -4.81
N PHE A 171 -1.62 -7.87 -6.09
CA PHE A 171 -2.36 -6.83 -6.77
C PHE A 171 -3.84 -7.21 -6.86
N LYS A 172 -4.72 -6.32 -6.44
CA LYS A 172 -6.16 -6.39 -6.66
C LYS A 172 -6.55 -5.29 -7.62
N ALA A 173 -7.09 -5.63 -8.76
CA ALA A 173 -7.43 -4.67 -9.79
C ALA A 173 -8.92 -4.73 -10.15
N ASP A 174 -9.49 -3.59 -10.53
CA ASP A 174 -10.78 -3.51 -11.18
C ASP A 174 -10.60 -3.90 -12.66
N ALA A 175 -11.26 -4.95 -13.10
CA ALA A 175 -11.11 -5.48 -14.46
C ALA A 175 -11.57 -4.49 -15.56
N SER A 176 -12.38 -3.49 -15.23
CA SER A 176 -12.78 -2.45 -16.19
C SER A 176 -11.67 -1.42 -16.43
N ALA A 177 -10.84 -1.14 -15.41
CA ALA A 177 -9.74 -0.19 -15.50
C ALA A 177 -8.40 -0.88 -15.82
N VAL A 178 -8.21 -2.11 -15.34
CA VAL A 178 -6.97 -2.90 -15.47
C VAL A 178 -7.35 -4.32 -15.94
N PRO A 179 -7.72 -4.50 -17.22
CA PRO A 179 -8.25 -5.77 -17.72
C PRO A 179 -7.22 -6.91 -17.78
N ASP A 180 -5.94 -6.59 -17.77
CA ASP A 180 -4.80 -7.50 -17.86
C ASP A 180 -3.84 -7.27 -16.70
N ALA A 181 -4.33 -7.47 -15.48
CA ALA A 181 -3.58 -7.26 -14.23
C ALA A 181 -2.33 -8.14 -14.10
N ASP A 182 -2.24 -9.24 -14.83
CA ASP A 182 -1.05 -10.07 -14.99
C ASP A 182 0.15 -9.27 -15.51
N LYS A 183 -0.06 -8.29 -16.38
CA LYS A 183 1.01 -7.41 -16.85
C LYS A 183 1.62 -6.55 -15.74
N LEU A 184 0.83 -6.16 -14.73
CA LEU A 184 1.35 -5.47 -13.55
C LEU A 184 2.25 -6.39 -12.72
N VAL A 185 1.88 -7.66 -12.61
CA VAL A 185 2.69 -8.66 -11.88
C VAL A 185 4.02 -8.86 -12.60
N HIS A 186 3.99 -9.08 -13.92
CA HIS A 186 5.22 -9.26 -14.70
C HIS A 186 6.12 -8.00 -14.64
N ALA A 187 5.56 -6.81 -14.80
CA ALA A 187 6.31 -5.57 -14.70
C ALA A 187 6.92 -5.36 -13.29
N PHE A 188 6.25 -5.83 -12.24
CA PHE A 188 6.79 -5.80 -10.90
C PHE A 188 7.94 -6.80 -10.73
N ASP A 189 7.81 -8.02 -11.23
CA ASP A 189 8.85 -9.04 -11.18
C ASP A 189 10.10 -8.60 -11.95
N ASP A 190 9.94 -8.05 -13.16
CA ASP A 190 11.02 -7.50 -13.99
C ASP A 190 11.79 -6.38 -13.25
N GLU A 191 11.07 -5.51 -12.54
CA GLU A 191 11.69 -4.42 -11.78
C GLU A 191 12.43 -4.92 -10.52
N MET A 192 12.00 -6.04 -9.94
CA MET A 192 12.68 -6.65 -8.79
C MET A 192 13.97 -7.36 -9.18
N ASP A 193 14.12 -7.77 -10.44
CA ASP A 193 15.31 -8.44 -10.99
C ASP A 193 16.38 -7.45 -11.47
N THR A 194 16.05 -6.13 -11.52
CA THR A 194 16.95 -5.03 -11.93
C THR A 194 17.75 -4.49 -10.73
#